data_ce51081f5c37d1ead0cce62efa13c0b7
#
_entry.id   ce51081f5c37d1ead0cce62efa13c0b7
#
_cell.length_a   1.000
_cell.length_b   1.000
_cell.length_c   1.000
_cell.angle_alpha   90.00
_cell.angle_beta   90.00
_cell.angle_gamma   90.00
#
_symmetry.space_group_name_H-M   'P 1'
#
loop_
_entity.id
_entity.type
_entity.pdbx_description
1 polymer ?
#
loop_
_entity_poly.entity_id
_entity_poly.type
_entity_poly.pdbx_seq_one_letter_code
_entity_poly.pdbx_strand_id
1 'polypeptide(L)'
;MACRLGVTIATLAALLTAAPAKAGGGPDGIWLTQAGDAKVRVSRCGGGICGVVVWLKEPIDPATGKPQVDDKNPNPALARRPIIGLSLFSAMRPVGPNEWSGQIYNADDGKVYASKVSVAGPATLKVEGCVGALCGGEEWTRSSR
;
A
#
# COMPACT_ATOMS: atom_id res chain seq x y z
N MET A 1 79.88 -2.77 -9.36
CA MET A 1 78.92 -2.93 -8.28
C MET A 1 77.65 -2.24 -8.63
N ALA A 2 76.65 -3.00 -9.10
CA ALA A 2 75.36 -2.45 -9.48
C ALA A 2 74.30 -2.86 -8.45
N CYS A 3 73.76 -1.89 -7.73
CA CYS A 3 72.67 -2.08 -6.76
C CYS A 3 71.35 -1.96 -7.50
N ARG A 4 70.62 -3.05 -7.68
CA ARG A 4 69.29 -3.05 -8.23
C ARG A 4 68.26 -2.88 -7.11
N LEU A 5 67.64 -1.69 -7.03
CA LEU A 5 66.43 -1.50 -6.19
C LEU A 5 65.23 -2.11 -6.90
N GLY A 6 64.69 -3.17 -6.36
CA GLY A 6 63.42 -3.73 -6.76
C GLY A 6 62.26 -2.90 -6.16
N VAL A 7 61.48 -2.24 -6.99
CA VAL A 7 60.26 -1.59 -6.57
C VAL A 7 59.14 -2.60 -6.67
N THR A 8 58.65 -3.09 -5.52
CA THR A 8 57.43 -3.90 -5.42
C THR A 8 56.24 -2.97 -5.40
N ILE A 9 55.48 -2.97 -6.51
CA ILE A 9 54.18 -2.29 -6.57
C ILE A 9 53.12 -3.20 -5.93
N ALA A 10 52.69 -2.82 -4.75
CA ALA A 10 51.54 -3.45 -4.09
C ALA A 10 50.26 -2.90 -4.70
N THR A 11 49.60 -3.69 -5.55
CA THR A 11 48.25 -3.39 -6.05
C THR A 11 47.22 -3.59 -4.96
N LEU A 12 46.71 -2.51 -4.40
CA LEU A 12 45.61 -2.52 -3.45
C LEU A 12 44.29 -2.75 -4.21
N ALA A 13 43.79 -3.98 -4.20
CA ALA A 13 42.48 -4.31 -4.73
C ALA A 13 41.41 -3.74 -3.80
N ALA A 14 40.77 -2.65 -4.19
CA ALA A 14 39.61 -2.13 -3.47
C ALA A 14 38.42 -3.05 -3.74
N LEU A 15 38.05 -3.83 -2.72
CA LEU A 15 36.79 -4.58 -2.70
C LEU A 15 35.64 -3.58 -2.53
N LEU A 16 34.97 -3.27 -3.63
CA LEU A 16 33.66 -2.57 -3.58
C LEU A 16 32.65 -3.56 -2.99
N THR A 17 32.37 -3.44 -1.70
CA THR A 17 31.22 -4.10 -1.09
C THR A 17 29.98 -3.35 -1.54
N ALA A 18 29.27 -3.91 -2.52
CA ALA A 18 27.93 -3.46 -2.85
C ALA A 18 27.04 -3.70 -1.63
N ALA A 19 26.57 -2.64 -0.98
CA ALA A 19 25.55 -2.74 0.06
C ALA A 19 24.29 -3.36 -0.57
N PRO A 20 23.63 -4.34 0.08
CA PRO A 20 22.39 -4.87 -0.42
C PRO A 20 21.38 -3.70 -0.52
N ALA A 21 20.84 -3.48 -1.71
CA ALA A 21 19.73 -2.56 -1.89
C ALA A 21 18.63 -2.99 -0.93
N LYS A 22 18.24 -2.14 0.01
CA LYS A 22 17.06 -2.38 0.86
C LYS A 22 15.89 -2.63 -0.08
N ALA A 23 15.34 -3.84 -0.05
CA ALA A 23 14.10 -4.16 -0.75
C ALA A 23 13.06 -3.12 -0.35
N GLY A 24 12.62 -2.30 -1.32
CA GLY A 24 11.99 -1.04 -1.08
C GLY A 24 10.75 -1.13 -0.23
N GLY A 25 10.74 -0.38 0.86
CA GLY A 25 9.57 -0.10 1.66
C GLY A 25 8.64 0.92 0.98
N GLY A 26 8.27 0.71 -0.29
CA GLY A 26 7.29 1.51 -0.99
C GLY A 26 5.86 1.07 -0.70
N PRO A 27 4.84 1.81 -1.19
CA PRO A 27 3.44 1.47 -0.98
C PRO A 27 2.96 0.29 -1.81
N ASP A 28 3.68 -0.03 -2.89
CA ASP A 28 3.26 -1.07 -3.83
C ASP A 28 3.25 -2.46 -3.19
N GLY A 29 2.16 -3.18 -3.38
CA GLY A 29 2.01 -4.54 -2.87
C GLY A 29 0.59 -4.91 -2.48
N ILE A 30 0.46 -6.06 -1.86
CA ILE A 30 -0.79 -6.54 -1.27
C ILE A 30 -0.75 -6.30 0.23
N TRP A 31 -1.80 -5.69 0.74
CA TRP A 31 -1.92 -5.31 2.13
C TRP A 31 -3.16 -5.92 2.76
N LEU A 32 -3.00 -6.56 3.89
CA LEU A 32 -4.10 -7.08 4.72
C LEU A 32 -4.60 -5.96 5.63
N THR A 33 -5.90 -5.71 5.63
CA THR A 33 -6.53 -4.74 6.54
C THR A 33 -6.30 -5.11 8.01
N GLN A 34 -6.42 -4.14 8.90
CA GLN A 34 -6.21 -4.38 10.33
C GLN A 34 -7.18 -5.43 10.89
N ALA A 35 -8.42 -5.44 10.42
CA ALA A 35 -9.42 -6.45 10.79
C ALA A 35 -9.12 -7.85 10.21
N GLY A 36 -8.22 -7.95 9.22
CA GLY A 36 -7.89 -9.21 8.56
C GLY A 36 -8.98 -9.73 7.62
N ASP A 37 -9.94 -8.93 7.26
CA ASP A 37 -11.13 -9.29 6.50
C ASP A 37 -11.02 -9.03 4.99
N ALA A 38 -10.05 -8.19 4.57
CA ALA A 38 -9.82 -7.87 3.17
C ALA A 38 -8.33 -7.73 2.85
N LYS A 39 -7.97 -7.98 1.59
CA LYS A 39 -6.67 -7.60 1.05
C LYS A 39 -6.86 -6.55 -0.04
N VAL A 40 -6.00 -5.56 -0.01
CA VAL A 40 -5.99 -4.43 -0.93
C VAL A 40 -4.66 -4.42 -1.70
N ARG A 41 -4.74 -4.37 -3.02
CA ARG A 41 -3.56 -4.10 -3.85
C ARG A 41 -3.39 -2.60 -3.93
N VAL A 42 -2.24 -2.13 -3.45
CA VAL A 42 -1.81 -0.75 -3.62
C VAL A 42 -0.77 -0.70 -4.73
N SER A 43 -0.91 0.24 -5.63
CA SER A 43 -0.01 0.45 -6.76
C SER A 43 0.11 1.92 -7.09
N ARG A 44 1.22 2.29 -7.72
CA ARG A 44 1.39 3.65 -8.26
C ARG A 44 0.50 3.83 -9.47
N CYS A 45 -0.20 4.96 -9.51
CA CYS A 45 -1.08 5.30 -10.63
C CYS A 45 -1.23 6.82 -10.74
N GLY A 46 -1.20 7.35 -11.97
CA GLY A 46 -1.52 8.76 -12.25
C GLY A 46 -0.75 9.78 -11.39
N GLY A 47 0.49 9.52 -11.03
CA GLY A 47 1.30 10.37 -10.17
C GLY A 47 1.00 10.25 -8.67
N GLY A 48 0.12 9.35 -8.27
CA GLY A 48 -0.22 9.04 -6.88
C GLY A 48 -0.24 7.54 -6.63
N ILE A 49 -1.18 7.10 -5.79
CA ILE A 49 -1.43 5.68 -5.54
C ILE A 49 -2.91 5.33 -5.71
N CYS A 50 -3.16 4.11 -6.17
CA CYS A 50 -4.46 3.45 -6.24
C CYS A 50 -4.51 2.30 -5.23
N GLY A 51 -5.70 2.00 -4.74
CA GLY A 51 -5.96 0.86 -3.87
C GLY A 51 -7.21 0.13 -4.34
N VAL A 52 -7.09 -1.17 -4.60
CA VAL A 52 -8.18 -2.01 -5.11
C VAL A 52 -8.32 -3.25 -4.23
N VAL A 53 -9.55 -3.56 -3.82
CA VAL A 53 -9.84 -4.79 -3.07
C VAL A 53 -9.61 -5.99 -3.97
N VAL A 54 -8.75 -6.93 -3.55
CA VAL A 54 -8.40 -8.11 -4.34
C VAL A 54 -8.79 -9.42 -3.68
N TRP A 55 -9.15 -9.39 -2.40
CA TRP A 55 -9.55 -10.56 -1.64
C TRP A 55 -10.42 -10.16 -0.44
N LEU A 56 -11.39 -11.00 -0.12
CA LEU A 56 -12.19 -10.95 1.11
C LEU A 56 -12.08 -12.27 1.84
N LYS A 57 -12.04 -12.22 3.17
CA LYS A 57 -12.10 -13.40 4.03
C LYS A 57 -13.42 -14.15 3.85
N GLU A 58 -14.52 -13.40 3.71
CA GLU A 58 -15.87 -13.90 3.44
C GLU A 58 -16.37 -13.33 2.10
N PRO A 59 -15.99 -13.94 0.96
CA PRO A 59 -16.32 -13.39 -0.35
C PRO A 59 -17.77 -13.55 -0.76
N ILE A 60 -18.50 -14.49 -0.10
CA ILE A 60 -19.89 -14.78 -0.37
C ILE A 60 -20.75 -14.27 0.79
N ASP A 61 -21.77 -13.51 0.47
CA ASP A 61 -22.78 -13.07 1.45
C ASP A 61 -23.62 -14.27 1.89
N PRO A 62 -23.63 -14.64 3.17
CA PRO A 62 -24.39 -15.77 3.66
C PRO A 62 -25.91 -15.58 3.53
N ALA A 63 -26.40 -14.34 3.50
CA ALA A 63 -27.83 -14.06 3.36
C ALA A 63 -28.35 -14.29 1.93
N THR A 64 -27.51 -14.09 0.92
CA THR A 64 -27.89 -14.20 -0.50
C THR A 64 -27.25 -15.39 -1.22
N GLY A 65 -26.16 -15.94 -0.70
CA GLY A 65 -25.35 -16.97 -1.36
C GLY A 65 -24.59 -16.45 -2.59
N LYS A 66 -24.52 -15.13 -2.77
CA LYS A 66 -23.88 -14.47 -3.89
C LYS A 66 -22.64 -13.70 -3.43
N PRO A 67 -21.73 -13.31 -4.35
CA PRO A 67 -20.60 -12.47 -4.00
C PRO A 67 -21.02 -11.19 -3.27
N GLN A 68 -20.23 -10.77 -2.30
CA GLN A 68 -20.41 -9.51 -1.57
C GLN A 68 -20.43 -8.33 -2.55
N VAL A 69 -21.41 -7.46 -2.38
CA VAL A 69 -21.60 -6.24 -3.18
C VAL A 69 -21.55 -4.99 -2.30
N ASP A 70 -21.40 -3.85 -2.94
CA ASP A 70 -21.32 -2.53 -2.30
C ASP A 70 -22.70 -2.02 -1.87
N ASP A 71 -23.43 -2.81 -1.08
CA ASP A 71 -24.82 -2.62 -0.73
C ASP A 71 -25.12 -1.38 0.11
N LYS A 72 -24.09 -0.81 0.76
CA LYS A 72 -24.18 0.45 1.53
C LYS A 72 -24.00 1.70 0.67
N ASN A 73 -23.66 1.55 -0.61
CA ASN A 73 -23.48 2.69 -1.48
C ASN A 73 -24.81 3.46 -1.65
N PRO A 74 -24.84 4.79 -1.43
CA PRO A 74 -26.05 5.59 -1.57
C PRO A 74 -26.54 5.71 -3.00
N ASN A 75 -25.67 5.43 -3.99
CA ASN A 75 -26.07 5.37 -5.40
C ASN A 75 -26.53 3.95 -5.75
N PRO A 76 -27.82 3.73 -6.06
CA PRO A 76 -28.34 2.40 -6.38
C PRO A 76 -27.66 1.73 -7.58
N ALA A 77 -27.13 2.51 -8.52
CA ALA A 77 -26.40 1.99 -9.67
C ALA A 77 -25.05 1.36 -9.27
N LEU A 78 -24.47 1.81 -8.18
CA LEU A 78 -23.19 1.31 -7.66
C LEU A 78 -23.37 0.26 -6.56
N ALA A 79 -24.53 0.20 -5.92
CA ALA A 79 -24.81 -0.72 -4.80
C ALA A 79 -24.74 -2.20 -5.19
N ARG A 80 -24.78 -2.52 -6.48
CA ARG A 80 -24.69 -3.90 -7.00
C ARG A 80 -23.29 -4.31 -7.45
N ARG A 81 -22.32 -3.38 -7.46
CA ARG A 81 -20.96 -3.70 -7.87
C ARG A 81 -20.29 -4.62 -6.86
N PRO A 82 -19.47 -5.59 -7.31
CA PRO A 82 -18.74 -6.45 -6.39
C PRO A 82 -17.78 -5.64 -5.51
N ILE A 83 -17.59 -6.09 -4.26
CA ILE A 83 -16.55 -5.55 -3.38
C ILE A 83 -15.15 -5.92 -3.90
N ILE A 84 -14.95 -7.15 -4.36
CA ILE A 84 -13.69 -7.52 -5.03
C ILE A 84 -13.61 -6.77 -6.36
N GLY A 85 -12.53 -6.00 -6.53
CA GLY A 85 -12.34 -5.08 -7.65
C GLY A 85 -12.70 -3.63 -7.35
N LEU A 86 -13.25 -3.36 -6.16
CA LEU A 86 -13.62 -2.02 -5.74
C LEU A 86 -12.38 -1.15 -5.52
N SER A 87 -12.37 0.02 -6.15
CA SER A 87 -11.35 1.05 -5.89
C SER A 87 -11.67 1.80 -4.61
N LEU A 88 -10.74 1.78 -3.65
CA LEU A 88 -10.91 2.44 -2.36
C LEU A 88 -10.33 3.85 -2.35
N PHE A 89 -9.21 4.09 -3.05
CA PHE A 89 -8.53 5.37 -3.04
C PHE A 89 -8.96 6.22 -4.25
N SER A 90 -9.16 7.51 -4.00
CA SER A 90 -9.34 8.51 -5.06
C SER A 90 -8.52 9.76 -4.78
N ALA A 91 -7.91 10.30 -5.84
CA ALA A 91 -7.06 11.50 -5.80
C ALA A 91 -5.96 11.44 -4.75
N MET A 92 -5.39 10.25 -4.48
CA MET A 92 -4.28 10.05 -3.56
C MET A 92 -2.99 10.58 -4.16
N ARG A 93 -2.62 11.81 -3.78
CA ARG A 93 -1.44 12.52 -4.27
C ARG A 93 -0.33 12.53 -3.24
N PRO A 94 0.94 12.44 -3.65
CA PRO A 94 2.06 12.52 -2.71
C PRO A 94 2.10 13.90 -2.04
N VAL A 95 2.28 13.90 -0.72
CA VAL A 95 2.42 15.10 0.12
C VAL A 95 3.75 15.13 0.88
N GLY A 96 4.53 14.08 0.77
CA GLY A 96 5.83 13.94 1.39
C GLY A 96 6.48 12.61 1.02
N PRO A 97 7.68 12.30 1.50
CA PRO A 97 8.31 11.01 1.29
C PRO A 97 7.45 9.89 1.90
N ASN A 98 7.00 8.95 1.04
CA ASN A 98 6.15 7.83 1.46
C ASN A 98 4.83 8.24 2.15
N GLU A 99 4.29 9.40 1.79
CA GLU A 99 3.03 9.92 2.29
C GLU A 99 2.15 10.43 1.16
N TRP A 100 0.85 10.14 1.25
CA TRP A 100 -0.17 10.54 0.29
C TRP A 100 -1.39 11.08 1.01
N SER A 101 -2.09 12.01 0.37
CA SER A 101 -3.36 12.56 0.84
C SER A 101 -4.37 12.57 -0.29
N GLY A 102 -5.61 12.29 0.02
CA GLY A 102 -6.72 12.23 -0.92
C GLY A 102 -7.99 11.79 -0.23
N GLN A 103 -8.68 10.81 -0.81
CA GLN A 103 -9.93 10.29 -0.27
C GLN A 103 -9.91 8.76 -0.24
N ILE A 104 -10.64 8.19 0.72
CA ILE A 104 -10.93 6.77 0.83
C ILE A 104 -12.43 6.53 0.87
N TYR A 105 -12.89 5.55 0.10
CA TYR A 105 -14.25 5.03 0.18
C TYR A 105 -14.31 3.91 1.22
N ASN A 106 -15.25 4.00 2.14
CA ASN A 106 -15.53 2.94 3.11
C ASN A 106 -16.80 2.19 2.71
N ALA A 107 -16.66 0.95 2.30
CA ALA A 107 -17.78 0.11 1.89
C ALA A 107 -18.66 -0.34 3.07
N ASP A 108 -18.16 -0.27 4.30
CA ASP A 108 -18.93 -0.67 5.49
C ASP A 108 -20.05 0.32 5.83
N ASP A 109 -19.89 1.58 5.43
CA ASP A 109 -20.89 2.62 5.65
C ASP A 109 -21.32 3.38 4.37
N GLY A 110 -20.69 3.09 3.24
CA GLY A 110 -20.98 3.73 1.95
C GLY A 110 -20.54 5.19 1.84
N LYS A 111 -19.57 5.63 2.65
CA LYS A 111 -19.12 7.01 2.73
C LYS A 111 -17.70 7.19 2.22
N VAL A 112 -17.41 8.40 1.76
CA VAL A 112 -16.08 8.85 1.37
C VAL A 112 -15.51 9.75 2.48
N TYR A 113 -14.27 9.50 2.86
CA TYR A 113 -13.55 10.27 3.85
C TYR A 113 -12.31 10.91 3.25
N ALA A 114 -11.93 12.08 3.76
CA ALA A 114 -10.57 12.58 3.56
C ALA A 114 -9.60 11.55 4.16
N SER A 115 -8.49 11.29 3.48
CA SER A 115 -7.59 10.20 3.85
C SER A 115 -6.13 10.60 3.75
N LYS A 116 -5.35 10.01 4.62
CA LYS A 116 -3.89 10.01 4.58
C LYS A 116 -3.39 8.57 4.57
N VAL A 117 -2.43 8.31 3.72
CA VAL A 117 -1.76 7.01 3.65
C VAL A 117 -0.27 7.24 3.80
N SER A 118 0.37 6.46 4.64
CA SER A 118 1.82 6.53 4.84
C SER A 118 2.45 5.16 5.03
N VAL A 119 3.65 5.00 4.51
CA VAL A 119 4.46 3.81 4.75
C VAL A 119 5.13 3.96 6.12
N ALA A 120 4.68 3.20 7.09
CA ALA A 120 5.19 3.24 8.47
C ALA A 120 6.35 2.26 8.73
N GLY A 121 6.69 1.45 7.73
CA GLY A 121 7.78 0.49 7.80
C GLY A 121 7.75 -0.47 6.61
N PRO A 122 8.67 -1.45 6.50
CA PRO A 122 8.73 -2.34 5.34
C PRO A 122 7.49 -3.24 5.21
N ALA A 123 6.78 -3.47 6.31
CA ALA A 123 5.62 -4.35 6.37
C ALA A 123 4.34 -3.64 6.86
N THR A 124 4.35 -2.33 7.07
CA THR A 124 3.23 -1.58 7.64
C THR A 124 2.85 -0.39 6.78
N LEU A 125 1.58 -0.31 6.43
CA LEU A 125 0.95 0.82 5.76
C LEU A 125 -0.10 1.41 6.72
N LYS A 126 0.06 2.67 7.09
CA LYS A 126 -0.94 3.38 7.88
C LYS A 126 -1.95 4.03 6.97
N VAL A 127 -3.23 3.72 7.17
CA VAL A 127 -4.35 4.24 6.38
C VAL A 127 -5.30 4.96 7.32
N GLU A 128 -5.50 6.25 7.11
CA GLU A 128 -6.33 7.10 7.96
C GLU A 128 -7.52 7.64 7.18
N GLY A 129 -8.69 7.67 7.83
CA GLY A 129 -9.86 8.41 7.39
C GLY A 129 -10.12 9.56 8.35
N CYS A 130 -10.45 10.73 7.83
CA CYS A 130 -10.59 11.95 8.61
C CYS A 130 -11.98 12.56 8.45
N VAL A 131 -12.53 13.05 9.56
CA VAL A 131 -13.72 13.93 9.60
C VAL A 131 -13.28 15.25 10.24
N GLY A 132 -13.17 16.30 9.43
CA GLY A 132 -12.57 17.55 9.87
C GLY A 132 -11.12 17.34 10.33
N ALA A 133 -10.79 17.80 11.54
CA ALA A 133 -9.46 17.62 12.14
C ALA A 133 -9.25 16.26 12.83
N LEU A 134 -10.30 15.45 12.97
CA LEU A 134 -10.24 14.15 13.63
C LEU A 134 -9.95 13.07 12.59
N CYS A 135 -8.84 12.36 12.76
CA CYS A 135 -8.45 11.21 11.94
C CYS A 135 -8.45 9.93 12.79
N GLY A 136 -9.09 8.89 12.27
CA GLY A 136 -8.97 7.53 12.78
C GLY A 136 -8.21 6.70 11.76
N GLY A 137 -7.36 5.79 12.19
CA GLY A 137 -6.51 5.04 11.29
C GLY A 137 -6.45 3.55 11.61
N GLU A 138 -6.06 2.82 10.57
CA GLU A 138 -5.74 1.41 10.62
C GLU A 138 -4.29 1.21 10.20
N GLU A 139 -3.68 0.17 10.73
CA GLU A 139 -2.42 -0.34 10.24
C GLU A 139 -2.68 -1.59 9.40
N TRP A 140 -2.34 -1.49 8.13
CA TRP A 140 -2.40 -2.63 7.22
C TRP A 140 -1.04 -3.30 7.17
N THR A 141 -1.03 -4.62 7.15
CA THR A 141 0.21 -5.39 7.10
C THR A 141 0.46 -5.93 5.70
N ARG A 142 1.72 -5.91 5.28
CA ARG A 142 2.12 -6.47 3.98
C ARG A 142 1.80 -7.96 3.96
N SER A 143 1.07 -8.38 2.95
CA SER A 143 0.66 -9.77 2.75
C SER A 143 1.39 -10.37 1.56
N SER A 144 1.73 -11.64 1.64
CA SER A 144 2.01 -12.45 0.45
C SER A 144 0.69 -12.69 -0.30
N ARG A 145 0.79 -13.02 -1.56
CA ARG A 145 -0.33 -13.27 -2.47
C ARG A 145 -1.40 -14.17 -1.88
#